data_5f17e639ebc34a1f5e38ba7b202e3ec1
#
_entry.id   5f17e639ebc34a1f5e38ba7b202e3ec1
#
_cell.length_a   1.000
_cell.length_b   1.000
_cell.length_c   1.000
_cell.angle_alpha   90.00
_cell.angle_beta   90.00
_cell.angle_gamma   90.00
#
_symmetry.space_group_name_H-M   'P 1'
#
loop_
_entity.id
_entity.type
_entity.pdbx_description
1 polymer ?
#
loop_
_entity_poly.entity_id
_entity_poly.type
_entity_poly.pdbx_seq_one_letter_code
_entity_poly.pdbx_strand_id
1 'polypeptide(L)'
;MRYRVGVLAVGLAFAATAAQATVHDVLFRGTFDIPADAPASDADAARFLTQATFGPTTADIAYVRAQGIGEWIDEQLAKPTTLAEPTVEAVVNARTAGGQGVGQSQRLNRFYWQAVYAPDQLRQRMSFALSQIFVVSDASSAINQDVVPMSHYHDLLANDAFGSFLQLLTDVTLNPTMGKYLNAYHNTAPVCKGVAPNITCTSPDENYAREVMQLFSIGLVELNMDHSPYLTNPLDPTSTVPTYDQTTITHTAKVFTGFTYSDAPTNPANFYGGNLTFAGAYNPMACWGTELFPFTSSNMKHDITGDDDTPSTSKTVVSWFDTATGTMIPNTILPGQNCVVLKSGHADIPDEMGILAGHTNVPPFISRQLIQRFVSSNPSAAYIQRVATVFDTPGNDLGDAIKAILTDTEARNPPALNSGDIYGKLREPVLRLTAMWRAFNAKAPAPDTYGEVKMIGGGGFQNAMGQNPLESPTVFNFYLPDYMPPSLGGVDNNSVYAPEFQILNESSTYTTANLYYGFTEAAFQGMTSPPTDRPLIDLSSLTVNASSPTNIVDTINSKMLYGTMSTSMNTRLFNMLDTMMSGGTSAAEMAWSAIYVTMLSPEYATQR
;
A
#
# COMPACT_ATOMS: atom_id res chain seq x y z
N MET A 1 -63.13 -15.95 -3.79
CA MET A 1 -63.38 -16.08 -2.34
C MET A 1 -62.13 -16.66 -1.69
N ARG A 2 -61.48 -15.89 -0.83
CA ARG A 2 -60.47 -16.26 0.20
C ARG A 2 -59.32 -17.21 -0.21
N TYR A 3 -58.12 -16.64 -0.35
CA TYR A 3 -56.89 -17.05 0.31
C TYR A 3 -55.81 -16.03 -0.03
N ARG A 4 -55.56 -15.11 0.87
CA ARG A 4 -54.27 -14.36 1.03
C ARG A 4 -54.29 -13.76 2.41
N VAL A 5 -53.56 -14.39 3.33
CA VAL A 5 -52.89 -13.77 4.51
C VAL A 5 -52.00 -14.88 5.09
N GLY A 6 -50.72 -14.70 5.11
CA GLY A 6 -49.86 -15.61 5.84
C GLY A 6 -48.40 -15.74 5.39
N VAL A 7 -47.75 -14.66 4.93
CA VAL A 7 -46.25 -14.70 4.67
C VAL A 7 -45.54 -13.39 5.07
N LEU A 8 -46.10 -12.61 5.99
CA LEU A 8 -45.40 -11.35 6.36
C LEU A 8 -44.99 -11.28 7.85
N ALA A 9 -45.06 -12.37 8.59
CA ALA A 9 -44.77 -12.35 10.04
C ALA A 9 -43.47 -13.05 10.46
N VAL A 10 -42.74 -13.72 9.56
CA VAL A 10 -41.53 -14.48 9.92
C VAL A 10 -40.23 -13.69 9.68
N GLY A 11 -40.24 -12.66 8.82
CA GLY A 11 -39.04 -11.88 8.50
C GLY A 11 -38.64 -10.81 9.53
N LEU A 12 -39.55 -10.41 10.42
CA LEU A 12 -39.30 -9.35 11.41
C LEU A 12 -38.78 -9.86 12.78
N ALA A 13 -38.95 -11.15 13.05
CA ALA A 13 -38.50 -11.73 14.34
C ALA A 13 -37.00 -12.07 14.36
N PHE A 14 -36.36 -12.30 13.20
CA PHE A 14 -34.91 -12.61 13.12
C PHE A 14 -34.02 -11.36 13.14
N ALA A 15 -34.54 -10.21 12.70
CA ALA A 15 -33.76 -8.96 12.76
C ALA A 15 -33.71 -8.34 14.17
N ALA A 16 -34.72 -8.63 15.01
CA ALA A 16 -34.78 -8.10 16.38
C ALA A 16 -33.88 -8.87 17.36
N THR A 17 -33.60 -10.15 17.10
CA THR A 17 -32.74 -10.96 17.98
C THR A 17 -31.24 -10.72 17.75
N ALA A 18 -30.83 -10.41 16.53
CA ALA A 18 -29.44 -10.07 16.24
C ALA A 18 -29.05 -8.66 16.77
N ALA A 19 -29.98 -7.70 16.72
CA ALA A 19 -29.74 -6.36 17.24
C ALA A 19 -29.76 -6.31 18.79
N GLN A 20 -30.48 -7.21 19.46
CA GLN A 20 -30.49 -7.30 20.93
C GLN A 20 -29.24 -8.00 21.47
N ALA A 21 -28.64 -8.95 20.75
CA ALA A 21 -27.41 -9.60 21.19
C ALA A 21 -26.21 -8.63 21.15
N THR A 22 -26.12 -7.78 20.13
CA THR A 22 -25.04 -6.78 20.01
C THR A 22 -25.17 -5.63 21.02
N VAL A 23 -26.38 -5.22 21.37
CA VAL A 23 -26.59 -4.17 22.38
C VAL A 23 -26.37 -4.71 23.79
N HIS A 24 -26.63 -5.99 24.03
CA HIS A 24 -26.41 -6.60 25.34
C HIS A 24 -24.92 -6.85 25.65
N ASP A 25 -24.13 -7.21 24.64
CA ASP A 25 -22.68 -7.38 24.77
C ASP A 25 -21.95 -6.04 25.02
N VAL A 26 -22.41 -4.96 24.41
CA VAL A 26 -21.81 -3.61 24.61
C VAL A 26 -22.17 -3.04 25.98
N LEU A 27 -23.35 -3.38 26.54
CA LEU A 27 -23.79 -2.85 27.84
C LEU A 27 -23.27 -3.66 29.06
N PHE A 28 -22.77 -4.89 28.84
CA PHE A 28 -22.24 -5.75 29.92
C PHE A 28 -20.72 -5.89 29.95
N ARG A 29 -19.97 -5.33 28.98
CA ARG A 29 -18.54 -5.10 29.16
C ARG A 29 -18.36 -3.95 30.18
N GLY A 30 -18.76 -4.21 31.38
CA GLY A 30 -18.54 -3.31 32.50
C GLY A 30 -17.05 -3.17 32.76
N THR A 31 -16.64 -2.04 33.25
CA THR A 31 -15.32 -1.50 33.60
C THR A 31 -14.37 -2.43 34.39
N PHE A 32 -14.57 -3.76 34.40
CA PHE A 32 -13.82 -4.69 35.23
C PHE A 32 -13.08 -5.82 34.52
N ASP A 33 -13.37 -6.11 33.23
CA ASP A 33 -12.66 -7.15 32.50
C ASP A 33 -11.77 -6.50 31.45
N ILE A 34 -10.50 -6.30 31.76
CA ILE A 34 -9.47 -5.93 30.78
C ILE A 34 -9.37 -7.11 29.81
N PRO A 35 -9.54 -6.90 28.48
CA PRO A 35 -9.37 -7.95 27.48
C PRO A 35 -8.01 -8.64 27.61
N ALA A 36 -7.98 -9.96 27.38
CA ALA A 36 -6.75 -10.76 27.54
C ALA A 36 -5.63 -10.31 26.60
N ASP A 37 -5.96 -9.66 25.48
CA ASP A 37 -5.04 -9.12 24.47
C ASP A 37 -4.83 -7.60 24.61
N ALA A 38 -5.32 -6.98 25.69
CA ALA A 38 -5.06 -5.56 25.93
C ALA A 38 -3.57 -5.31 26.18
N PRO A 39 -2.98 -4.29 25.53
CA PRO A 39 -1.57 -3.95 25.75
C PRO A 39 -1.26 -3.65 27.22
N ALA A 40 -0.14 -4.15 27.74
CA ALA A 40 0.24 -3.99 29.13
C ALA A 40 0.55 -2.53 29.52
N SER A 41 0.97 -1.72 28.54
CA SER A 41 1.38 -0.32 28.72
C SER A 41 0.95 0.57 27.56
N ASP A 42 1.03 1.89 27.77
CA ASP A 42 0.84 2.87 26.69
C ASP A 42 1.91 2.70 25.58
N ALA A 43 3.14 2.31 25.96
CA ALA A 43 4.21 2.01 25.02
C ALA A 43 3.86 0.82 24.11
N ASP A 44 3.27 -0.25 24.66
CA ASP A 44 2.85 -1.43 23.89
C ASP A 44 1.68 -1.09 22.94
N ALA A 45 0.70 -0.31 23.42
CA ALA A 45 -0.40 0.17 22.59
C ALA A 45 0.11 1.09 21.47
N ALA A 46 1.02 2.00 21.77
CA ALA A 46 1.60 2.91 20.80
C ALA A 46 2.45 2.17 19.76
N ARG A 47 3.21 1.14 20.16
CA ARG A 47 3.95 0.29 19.24
C ARG A 47 3.01 -0.40 18.25
N PHE A 48 1.93 -1.02 18.74
CA PHE A 48 0.89 -1.62 17.89
C PHE A 48 0.33 -0.60 16.90
N LEU A 49 -0.12 0.57 17.39
CA LEU A 49 -0.71 1.60 16.56
C LEU A 49 0.29 2.24 15.57
N THR A 50 1.59 2.30 15.91
CA THR A 50 2.64 2.75 14.99
C THR A 50 2.78 1.79 13.81
N GLN A 51 2.60 0.49 14.04
CA GLN A 51 2.58 -0.52 12.98
C GLN A 51 1.30 -0.41 12.14
N ALA A 52 0.14 -0.30 12.78
CA ALA A 52 -1.17 -0.44 12.19
C ALA A 52 -1.76 0.85 11.55
N THR A 53 -1.19 2.03 11.85
CA THR A 53 -1.74 3.35 11.45
C THR A 53 -0.66 4.28 10.90
N PHE A 54 -1.06 5.50 10.54
CA PHE A 54 -0.12 6.59 10.22
C PHE A 54 0.46 7.29 11.46
N GLY A 55 0.34 6.69 12.61
CA GLY A 55 0.84 7.15 13.91
C GLY A 55 -0.26 7.18 14.97
N PRO A 56 0.03 6.80 16.22
CA PRO A 56 -0.95 6.80 17.30
C PRO A 56 -1.30 8.21 17.77
N THR A 57 -2.54 8.40 18.22
CA THR A 57 -2.95 9.53 19.05
C THR A 57 -3.10 9.06 20.51
N THR A 58 -3.13 10.02 21.44
CA THR A 58 -3.40 9.70 22.85
C THR A 58 -4.77 8.99 23.03
N ALA A 59 -5.76 9.38 22.22
CA ALA A 59 -7.08 8.76 22.25
C ALA A 59 -7.04 7.31 21.72
N ASP A 60 -6.32 7.06 20.62
CA ASP A 60 -6.16 5.70 20.08
C ASP A 60 -5.46 4.78 21.08
N ILE A 61 -4.41 5.26 21.76
CA ILE A 61 -3.69 4.51 22.80
C ILE A 61 -4.64 4.11 23.92
N ALA A 62 -5.40 5.07 24.45
CA ALA A 62 -6.36 4.82 25.53
C ALA A 62 -7.45 3.83 25.08
N TYR A 63 -7.90 3.95 23.83
CA TYR A 63 -8.92 3.07 23.27
C TYR A 63 -8.42 1.61 23.17
N VAL A 64 -7.26 1.37 22.54
CA VAL A 64 -6.70 0.02 22.39
C VAL A 64 -6.38 -0.62 23.74
N ARG A 65 -5.93 0.18 24.72
CA ARG A 65 -5.73 -0.31 26.10
C ARG A 65 -7.01 -0.74 26.80
N ALA A 66 -8.13 -0.13 26.46
CA ALA A 66 -9.43 -0.44 27.05
C ALA A 66 -10.15 -1.59 26.34
N GLN A 67 -10.03 -1.68 25.01
CA GLN A 67 -10.80 -2.62 24.18
C GLN A 67 -10.00 -3.86 23.74
N GLY A 68 -8.68 -3.82 23.81
CA GLY A 68 -7.80 -4.86 23.26
C GLY A 68 -7.44 -4.65 21.79
N ILE A 69 -6.41 -5.37 21.35
CA ILE A 69 -5.88 -5.31 19.97
C ILE A 69 -6.85 -5.95 18.97
N GLY A 70 -7.38 -7.12 19.32
CA GLY A 70 -8.29 -7.88 18.44
C GLY A 70 -9.55 -7.10 18.12
N GLU A 71 -10.21 -6.53 19.11
CA GLU A 71 -11.42 -5.72 18.92
C GLU A 71 -11.13 -4.49 18.06
N TRP A 72 -10.01 -3.79 18.31
CA TRP A 72 -9.62 -2.65 17.49
C TRP A 72 -9.41 -3.04 16.03
N ILE A 73 -8.74 -4.19 15.76
CA ILE A 73 -8.54 -4.67 14.38
C ILE A 73 -9.90 -4.99 13.75
N ASP A 74 -10.77 -5.74 14.41
CA ASP A 74 -12.07 -6.15 13.87
C ASP A 74 -12.95 -4.93 13.55
N GLU A 75 -12.94 -3.90 14.39
CA GLU A 75 -13.59 -2.63 14.10
C GLU A 75 -12.99 -1.91 12.88
N GLN A 76 -11.64 -1.90 12.74
CA GLN A 76 -11.00 -1.27 11.59
C GLN A 76 -11.29 -2.02 10.28
N LEU A 77 -11.34 -3.34 10.31
CA LEU A 77 -11.73 -4.15 9.15
C LEU A 77 -13.16 -3.85 8.70
N ALA A 78 -14.07 -3.60 9.64
CA ALA A 78 -15.48 -3.30 9.38
C ALA A 78 -15.76 -1.86 8.94
N LYS A 79 -14.81 -0.92 9.08
CA LYS A 79 -15.03 0.48 8.72
C LYS A 79 -15.17 0.67 7.21
N PRO A 80 -16.09 1.52 6.75
CA PRO A 80 -16.21 1.87 5.33
C PRO A 80 -14.97 2.61 4.86
N THR A 81 -14.63 2.47 3.59
CA THR A 81 -13.49 3.11 2.95
C THR A 81 -13.68 4.62 2.88
N THR A 82 -12.69 5.38 3.33
CA THR A 82 -12.60 6.82 3.09
C THR A 82 -11.93 7.07 1.74
N LEU A 83 -12.72 7.43 0.73
CA LEU A 83 -12.26 7.59 -0.65
C LEU A 83 -11.56 8.94 -0.89
N ALA A 84 -10.55 8.93 -1.76
CA ALA A 84 -9.83 10.11 -2.23
C ALA A 84 -10.47 10.71 -3.48
N GLU A 85 -10.78 9.87 -4.45
CA GLU A 85 -11.20 10.25 -5.81
C GLU A 85 -12.36 11.24 -5.82
N PRO A 86 -13.51 11.06 -5.13
CA PRO A 86 -14.63 12.00 -5.23
C PRO A 86 -14.27 13.42 -4.78
N THR A 87 -13.38 13.54 -3.77
CA THR A 87 -12.92 14.85 -3.28
C THR A 87 -11.92 15.48 -4.25
N VAL A 88 -10.99 14.69 -4.77
CA VAL A 88 -9.98 15.17 -5.74
C VAL A 88 -10.65 15.58 -7.03
N GLU A 89 -11.62 14.82 -7.54
CA GLU A 89 -12.39 15.16 -8.73
C GLU A 89 -13.15 16.48 -8.57
N ALA A 90 -13.83 16.68 -7.44
CA ALA A 90 -14.53 17.92 -7.16
C ALA A 90 -13.58 19.14 -7.17
N VAL A 91 -12.41 19.03 -6.56
CA VAL A 91 -11.37 20.06 -6.55
C VAL A 91 -10.83 20.32 -7.95
N VAL A 92 -10.50 19.27 -8.70
CA VAL A 92 -10.00 19.35 -10.08
C VAL A 92 -11.00 20.07 -10.97
N ASN A 93 -12.28 19.69 -10.90
CA ASN A 93 -13.35 20.31 -11.67
C ASN A 93 -13.53 21.81 -11.32
N ALA A 94 -13.52 22.15 -10.03
CA ALA A 94 -13.65 23.53 -9.57
C ALA A 94 -12.46 24.40 -10.01
N ARG A 95 -11.22 23.88 -9.91
CA ARG A 95 -10.01 24.58 -10.36
C ARG A 95 -10.00 24.77 -11.87
N THR A 96 -10.34 23.75 -12.64
CA THR A 96 -10.42 23.81 -14.10
C THR A 96 -11.46 24.84 -14.55
N ALA A 97 -12.65 24.83 -13.93
CA ALA A 97 -13.70 25.82 -14.21
C ALA A 97 -13.24 27.26 -13.85
N GLY A 98 -12.40 27.41 -12.83
CA GLY A 98 -11.81 28.69 -12.42
C GLY A 98 -10.55 29.09 -13.23
N GLY A 99 -10.16 28.33 -14.27
CA GLY A 99 -8.97 28.59 -15.07
C GLY A 99 -7.65 28.38 -14.33
N GLN A 100 -7.63 27.57 -13.28
CA GLN A 100 -6.44 27.28 -12.47
C GLN A 100 -5.76 25.99 -12.91
N GLY A 101 -4.44 25.92 -12.73
CA GLY A 101 -3.67 24.71 -12.96
C GLY A 101 -4.06 23.56 -12.01
N VAL A 102 -3.97 22.34 -12.53
CA VAL A 102 -4.19 21.08 -11.82
C VAL A 102 -2.93 20.24 -11.95
N GLY A 103 -2.58 19.49 -10.90
CA GLY A 103 -1.42 18.60 -10.87
C GLY A 103 -1.50 17.62 -9.71
N GLN A 104 -0.48 16.81 -9.50
CA GLN A 104 -0.48 15.75 -8.49
C GLN A 104 -0.58 16.27 -7.04
N SER A 105 -0.31 17.55 -6.79
CA SER A 105 -0.47 18.16 -5.46
C SER A 105 -1.88 18.02 -4.90
N GLN A 106 -2.94 18.06 -5.73
CA GLN A 106 -4.32 17.87 -5.30
C GLN A 106 -4.55 16.46 -4.73
N ARG A 107 -4.01 15.45 -5.39
CA ARG A 107 -4.02 14.05 -4.94
C ARG A 107 -3.23 13.88 -3.65
N LEU A 108 -2.02 14.42 -3.58
CA LEU A 108 -1.16 14.33 -2.40
C LEU A 108 -1.77 15.04 -1.19
N ASN A 109 -2.35 16.22 -1.36
CA ASN A 109 -3.07 16.91 -0.28
C ASN A 109 -4.17 16.02 0.31
N ARG A 110 -4.94 15.33 -0.54
CA ARG A 110 -5.99 14.41 -0.10
C ARG A 110 -5.43 13.18 0.60
N PHE A 111 -4.35 12.57 0.09
CA PHE A 111 -3.68 11.46 0.76
C PHE A 111 -3.23 11.83 2.18
N TYR A 112 -2.52 12.95 2.35
CA TYR A 112 -2.06 13.37 3.67
C TYR A 112 -3.21 13.74 4.61
N TRP A 113 -4.32 14.25 4.07
CA TRP A 113 -5.53 14.45 4.84
C TRP A 113 -6.09 13.10 5.35
N GLN A 114 -6.20 12.10 4.49
CA GLN A 114 -6.65 10.75 4.87
C GLN A 114 -5.72 10.11 5.90
N ALA A 115 -4.42 10.19 5.70
CA ALA A 115 -3.42 9.66 6.63
C ALA A 115 -3.56 10.23 8.06
N VAL A 116 -3.99 11.48 8.19
CA VAL A 116 -4.15 12.13 9.50
C VAL A 116 -5.55 11.93 10.09
N TYR A 117 -6.61 12.07 9.27
CA TYR A 117 -7.98 12.25 9.77
C TYR A 117 -8.95 11.13 9.40
N ALA A 118 -8.63 10.25 8.46
CA ALA A 118 -9.54 9.17 8.09
C ALA A 118 -9.77 8.22 9.27
N PRO A 119 -11.02 7.80 9.54
CA PRO A 119 -11.33 6.90 10.65
C PRO A 119 -10.90 5.45 10.40
N ASP A 120 -10.75 5.05 9.14
CA ASP A 120 -10.34 3.74 8.66
C ASP A 120 -8.81 3.62 8.53
N GLN A 121 -8.09 3.95 9.59
CA GLN A 121 -6.64 4.10 9.61
C GLN A 121 -5.90 2.84 9.12
N LEU A 122 -6.32 1.65 9.55
CA LEU A 122 -5.69 0.40 9.13
C LEU A 122 -5.86 0.17 7.62
N ARG A 123 -7.03 0.49 7.06
CA ARG A 123 -7.31 0.39 5.63
C ARG A 123 -6.46 1.35 4.81
N GLN A 124 -6.37 2.60 5.23
CA GLN A 124 -5.51 3.59 4.57
C GLN A 124 -4.03 3.20 4.65
N ARG A 125 -3.59 2.66 5.79
CA ARG A 125 -2.22 2.17 5.98
C ARG A 125 -1.93 0.93 5.11
N MET A 126 -2.92 0.03 4.97
CA MET A 126 -2.81 -1.14 4.07
C MET A 126 -2.78 -0.71 2.60
N SER A 127 -3.64 0.23 2.18
CA SER A 127 -3.60 0.81 0.83
C SER A 127 -2.22 1.41 0.51
N PHE A 128 -1.62 2.14 1.46
CA PHE A 128 -0.26 2.66 1.29
C PHE A 128 0.79 1.53 1.16
N ALA A 129 0.67 0.45 1.92
CA ALA A 129 1.56 -0.71 1.79
C ALA A 129 1.38 -1.42 0.44
N LEU A 130 0.13 -1.62 0.00
CA LEU A 130 -0.19 -2.23 -1.29
C LEU A 130 0.29 -1.37 -2.46
N SER A 131 0.22 -0.04 -2.37
CA SER A 131 0.74 0.86 -3.41
C SER A 131 2.26 0.76 -3.62
N GLN A 132 2.96 0.16 -2.68
CA GLN A 132 4.40 -0.11 -2.74
C GLN A 132 4.72 -1.54 -3.24
N ILE A 133 3.69 -2.36 -3.47
CA ILE A 133 3.78 -3.68 -4.13
C ILE A 133 3.24 -3.54 -5.55
N PHE A 134 2.00 -3.08 -5.70
CA PHE A 134 1.32 -2.82 -6.97
C PHE A 134 1.63 -1.40 -7.43
N VAL A 135 2.86 -1.20 -7.88
CA VAL A 135 3.41 0.13 -8.11
C VAL A 135 2.88 0.75 -9.40
N VAL A 136 2.34 1.96 -9.27
CA VAL A 136 2.22 2.95 -10.35
C VAL A 136 2.89 4.24 -9.90
N SER A 137 3.40 5.05 -10.83
CA SER A 137 4.11 6.27 -10.46
C SER A 137 3.86 7.41 -11.45
N ASP A 138 3.54 8.58 -10.94
CA ASP A 138 3.40 9.81 -11.71
C ASP A 138 4.75 10.38 -12.20
N ALA A 139 5.87 9.79 -11.79
CA ALA A 139 7.16 10.02 -12.44
C ALA A 139 7.16 9.59 -13.91
N SER A 140 6.25 8.67 -14.30
CA SER A 140 6.03 8.27 -15.68
C SER A 140 5.24 9.32 -16.46
N SER A 141 5.75 9.74 -17.61
CA SER A 141 5.05 10.66 -18.53
C SER A 141 3.73 10.11 -19.05
N ALA A 142 3.49 8.79 -18.95
CA ALA A 142 2.26 8.16 -19.39
C ALA A 142 1.06 8.51 -18.49
N ILE A 143 1.30 8.80 -17.21
CA ILE A 143 0.23 9.01 -16.21
C ILE A 143 0.43 10.26 -15.34
N ASN A 144 1.47 11.06 -15.53
CA ASN A 144 1.78 12.23 -14.70
C ASN A 144 0.70 13.33 -14.70
N GLN A 145 -0.18 13.33 -15.70
CA GLN A 145 -1.32 14.26 -15.78
C GLN A 145 -2.63 13.65 -15.28
N ASP A 146 -2.63 12.35 -14.95
CA ASP A 146 -3.83 11.59 -14.60
C ASP A 146 -4.15 11.73 -13.10
N VAL A 147 -4.40 12.97 -12.60
CA VAL A 147 -4.57 13.27 -11.16
C VAL A 147 -5.72 12.48 -10.54
N VAL A 148 -6.89 12.51 -11.17
CA VAL A 148 -8.09 11.81 -10.67
C VAL A 148 -7.99 10.30 -10.87
N PRO A 149 -7.55 9.77 -12.04
CA PRO A 149 -7.28 8.34 -12.21
C PRO A 149 -6.28 7.75 -11.22
N MET A 150 -5.23 8.49 -10.87
CA MET A 150 -4.27 8.09 -9.83
C MET A 150 -4.91 8.05 -8.44
N SER A 151 -5.86 8.94 -8.15
CA SER A 151 -6.63 8.91 -6.91
C SER A 151 -7.58 7.71 -6.86
N HIS A 152 -8.23 7.40 -7.99
CA HIS A 152 -9.06 6.21 -8.14
C HIS A 152 -8.25 4.92 -7.95
N TYR A 153 -7.03 4.85 -8.50
CA TYR A 153 -6.15 3.71 -8.30
C TYR A 153 -5.80 3.50 -6.82
N HIS A 154 -5.55 4.59 -6.08
CA HIS A 154 -5.34 4.51 -4.63
C HIS A 154 -6.60 4.01 -3.89
N ASP A 155 -7.79 4.46 -4.31
CA ASP A 155 -9.06 4.03 -3.74
C ASP A 155 -9.39 2.57 -4.06
N LEU A 156 -8.99 2.06 -5.23
CA LEU A 156 -9.06 0.64 -5.57
C LEU A 156 -8.25 -0.18 -4.55
N LEU A 157 -6.99 0.17 -4.32
CA LEU A 157 -6.15 -0.51 -3.32
C LEU A 157 -6.74 -0.41 -1.89
N ALA A 158 -7.42 0.69 -1.56
CA ALA A 158 -8.08 0.84 -0.28
C ALA A 158 -9.36 -0.02 -0.16
N ASN A 159 -10.12 -0.14 -1.23
CA ASN A 159 -11.33 -0.98 -1.26
C ASN A 159 -10.97 -2.46 -1.11
N ASP A 160 -9.93 -2.91 -1.82
CA ASP A 160 -9.49 -4.31 -1.83
C ASP A 160 -8.52 -4.65 -0.69
N ALA A 161 -8.19 -3.68 0.17
CA ALA A 161 -7.18 -3.81 1.21
C ALA A 161 -7.38 -5.00 2.17
N PHE A 162 -8.62 -5.46 2.33
CA PHE A 162 -9.01 -6.55 3.24
C PHE A 162 -9.81 -7.65 2.52
N GLY A 163 -9.79 -7.65 1.19
CA GLY A 163 -10.49 -8.61 0.36
C GLY A 163 -9.60 -9.75 -0.13
N SER A 164 -10.13 -10.50 -1.10
CA SER A 164 -9.41 -11.57 -1.77
C SER A 164 -8.24 -11.05 -2.59
N PHE A 165 -7.09 -11.70 -2.50
CA PHE A 165 -5.92 -11.38 -3.32
C PHE A 165 -6.20 -11.56 -4.82
N LEU A 166 -6.99 -12.56 -5.20
CA LEU A 166 -7.43 -12.76 -6.58
C LEU A 166 -8.22 -11.56 -7.10
N GLN A 167 -9.13 -11.00 -6.29
CA GLN A 167 -9.89 -9.81 -6.67
C GLN A 167 -8.97 -8.61 -6.83
N LEU A 168 -8.10 -8.34 -5.84
CA LEU A 168 -7.12 -7.25 -5.93
C LEU A 168 -6.24 -7.36 -7.18
N LEU A 169 -5.69 -8.55 -7.46
CA LEU A 169 -4.83 -8.78 -8.63
C LEU A 169 -5.59 -8.54 -9.94
N THR A 170 -6.86 -8.96 -10.00
CA THR A 170 -7.74 -8.75 -11.15
C THR A 170 -8.06 -7.27 -11.35
N ASP A 171 -8.44 -6.57 -10.30
CA ASP A 171 -8.81 -5.15 -10.36
C ASP A 171 -7.61 -4.26 -10.71
N VAL A 172 -6.43 -4.56 -10.17
CA VAL A 172 -5.17 -3.90 -10.57
C VAL A 172 -4.86 -4.16 -12.05
N THR A 173 -5.00 -5.40 -12.52
CA THR A 173 -4.75 -5.79 -13.93
C THR A 173 -5.65 -5.01 -14.89
N LEU A 174 -6.91 -4.86 -14.55
CA LEU A 174 -7.89 -4.19 -15.40
C LEU A 174 -7.94 -2.67 -15.20
N ASN A 175 -7.18 -2.11 -14.27
CA ASN A 175 -7.16 -0.68 -14.02
C ASN A 175 -6.43 0.09 -15.14
N PRO A 176 -7.04 1.12 -15.76
CA PRO A 176 -6.43 1.87 -16.86
C PRO A 176 -5.11 2.57 -16.48
N THR A 177 -4.95 3.01 -15.23
CA THR A 177 -3.72 3.65 -14.75
C THR A 177 -2.55 2.65 -14.76
N MET A 178 -2.78 1.44 -14.25
CA MET A 178 -1.82 0.34 -14.33
C MET A 178 -1.54 -0.07 -15.77
N GLY A 179 -2.59 -0.21 -16.59
CA GLY A 179 -2.47 -0.55 -18.01
C GLY A 179 -1.61 0.45 -18.78
N LYS A 180 -1.74 1.75 -18.52
CA LYS A 180 -0.89 2.80 -19.12
C LYS A 180 0.53 2.77 -18.57
N TYR A 181 0.68 2.53 -17.29
CA TYR A 181 2.00 2.54 -16.62
C TYR A 181 2.91 1.39 -17.11
N LEU A 182 2.34 0.18 -17.30
CA LEU A 182 3.08 -1.02 -17.71
C LEU A 182 2.71 -1.54 -19.10
N ASN A 183 2.19 -0.68 -19.97
CA ASN A 183 1.96 -0.94 -21.40
C ASN A 183 0.94 -2.06 -21.72
N ALA A 184 0.10 -2.50 -20.78
CA ALA A 184 -1.02 -3.39 -21.11
C ALA A 184 -2.13 -2.65 -21.89
N TYR A 185 -2.31 -1.36 -21.63
CA TYR A 185 -3.20 -0.48 -22.38
C TYR A 185 -2.67 -0.29 -23.81
N HIS A 186 -3.50 -0.60 -24.80
CA HIS A 186 -3.18 -0.60 -26.24
C HIS A 186 -2.14 -1.65 -26.67
N ASN A 187 -1.82 -2.62 -25.83
CA ASN A 187 -1.06 -3.78 -26.26
C ASN A 187 -1.88 -4.62 -27.23
N THR A 188 -1.28 -5.09 -28.34
CA THR A 188 -2.02 -5.77 -29.40
C THR A 188 -1.39 -7.12 -29.75
N ALA A 189 -2.21 -8.01 -30.29
CA ALA A 189 -1.74 -9.20 -30.99
C ALA A 189 -0.65 -8.83 -32.03
N PRO A 190 0.23 -9.78 -32.40
CA PRO A 190 1.28 -9.55 -33.37
C PRO A 190 0.73 -8.95 -34.68
N VAL A 191 1.36 -7.90 -35.16
CA VAL A 191 1.04 -7.29 -36.45
C VAL A 191 2.21 -7.51 -37.40
N CYS A 192 2.00 -8.33 -38.43
CA CYS A 192 2.99 -8.63 -39.44
C CYS A 192 2.86 -7.68 -40.64
N LYS A 193 3.98 -7.09 -41.10
CA LYS A 193 4.09 -6.20 -42.27
C LYS A 193 5.15 -6.74 -43.21
N GLY A 194 4.95 -6.52 -44.53
CA GLY A 194 5.88 -6.92 -45.56
C GLY A 194 5.34 -8.03 -46.48
N VAL A 195 6.15 -8.43 -47.45
CA VAL A 195 5.87 -9.52 -48.39
C VAL A 195 7.01 -10.51 -48.28
N ALA A 196 6.70 -11.81 -48.28
CA ALA A 196 7.73 -12.85 -48.24
C ALA A 196 8.83 -12.60 -49.27
N PRO A 197 10.14 -12.73 -48.94
CA PRO A 197 10.66 -13.25 -47.67
C PRO A 197 10.86 -12.19 -46.57
N ASN A 198 10.49 -10.93 -46.76
CA ASN A 198 10.76 -9.80 -45.85
C ASN A 198 9.50 -9.46 -45.01
N ILE A 199 8.99 -10.43 -44.27
CA ILE A 199 7.90 -10.21 -43.30
C ILE A 199 8.51 -9.84 -41.95
N THR A 200 8.04 -8.74 -41.34
CA THR A 200 8.42 -8.34 -39.98
C THR A 200 7.16 -8.27 -39.14
N CYS A 201 7.14 -8.98 -38.01
CA CYS A 201 6.04 -8.97 -37.05
C CYS A 201 6.44 -8.19 -35.79
N THR A 202 5.51 -7.43 -35.22
CA THR A 202 5.64 -6.90 -33.86
C THR A 202 5.20 -7.99 -32.88
N SER A 203 5.88 -8.09 -31.75
CA SER A 203 5.41 -8.94 -30.64
C SER A 203 4.56 -8.12 -29.67
N PRO A 204 3.66 -8.75 -28.89
CA PRO A 204 3.03 -8.11 -27.74
C PRO A 204 4.07 -7.53 -26.77
N ASP A 205 3.73 -6.43 -26.10
CA ASP A 205 4.59 -5.88 -25.04
C ASP A 205 4.57 -6.82 -23.82
N GLU A 206 5.74 -7.18 -23.32
CA GLU A 206 5.94 -8.14 -22.23
C GLU A 206 5.99 -7.48 -20.84
N ASN A 207 5.95 -6.14 -20.76
CA ASN A 207 6.24 -5.42 -19.51
C ASN A 207 5.26 -5.83 -18.40
N TYR A 208 3.95 -5.73 -18.65
CA TYR A 208 2.96 -6.12 -17.65
C TYR A 208 3.03 -7.62 -17.30
N ALA A 209 3.22 -8.49 -18.28
CA ALA A 209 3.36 -9.94 -18.06
C ALA A 209 4.53 -10.26 -17.12
N ARG A 210 5.65 -9.58 -17.28
CA ARG A 210 6.82 -9.73 -16.40
C ARG A 210 6.52 -9.26 -14.99
N GLU A 211 5.96 -8.06 -14.85
CA GLU A 211 5.78 -7.46 -13.53
C GLU A 211 4.65 -8.10 -12.72
N VAL A 212 3.58 -8.57 -13.36
CA VAL A 212 2.52 -9.29 -12.64
C VAL A 212 3.02 -10.59 -12.01
N MET A 213 3.96 -11.29 -12.66
CA MET A 213 4.61 -12.47 -12.12
C MET A 213 5.70 -12.11 -11.11
N GLN A 214 6.63 -11.24 -11.49
CA GLN A 214 7.84 -10.97 -10.71
C GLN A 214 7.58 -10.16 -9.44
N LEU A 215 6.84 -9.06 -9.55
CA LEU A 215 6.69 -8.09 -8.46
C LEU A 215 5.37 -8.21 -7.73
N PHE A 216 4.29 -8.59 -8.43
CA PHE A 216 2.95 -8.50 -7.89
C PHE A 216 2.43 -9.82 -7.30
N SER A 217 3.02 -10.99 -7.67
CA SER A 217 2.45 -12.27 -7.26
C SER A 217 3.45 -13.34 -6.80
N ILE A 218 4.32 -13.83 -7.67
CA ILE A 218 5.04 -15.10 -7.41
C ILE A 218 6.56 -14.96 -7.22
N GLY A 219 7.17 -13.86 -7.67
CA GLY A 219 8.62 -13.66 -7.59
C GLY A 219 9.39 -14.50 -8.62
N LEU A 220 10.71 -14.58 -8.45
CA LEU A 220 11.62 -15.16 -9.45
C LEU A 220 11.96 -16.64 -9.21
N VAL A 221 11.81 -17.14 -7.99
CA VAL A 221 12.18 -18.50 -7.60
C VAL A 221 11.09 -19.15 -6.76
N GLU A 222 10.97 -20.46 -6.84
CA GLU A 222 10.07 -21.24 -6.00
C GLU A 222 10.44 -21.09 -4.53
N LEU A 223 9.43 -20.93 -3.68
CA LEU A 223 9.56 -20.66 -2.26
C LEU A 223 8.93 -21.74 -1.41
N ASN A 224 9.53 -21.99 -0.25
CA ASN A 224 8.87 -22.64 0.86
C ASN A 224 7.96 -21.64 1.60
N MET A 225 7.03 -22.15 2.43
CA MET A 225 6.08 -21.32 3.19
C MET A 225 6.74 -20.32 4.16
N ASP A 226 8.00 -20.51 4.50
CA ASP A 226 8.82 -19.63 5.32
C ASP A 226 9.60 -18.57 4.52
N HIS A 227 9.32 -18.49 3.21
CA HIS A 227 9.98 -17.65 2.22
C HIS A 227 11.44 -18.06 1.91
N SER A 228 11.95 -19.18 2.42
CA SER A 228 13.23 -19.68 1.95
C SER A 228 13.10 -20.21 0.50
N PRO A 229 14.11 -20.03 -0.37
CA PRO A 229 14.08 -20.62 -1.70
C PRO A 229 13.97 -22.14 -1.63
N TYR A 230 13.16 -22.72 -2.53
CA TYR A 230 13.17 -24.16 -2.73
C TYR A 230 14.47 -24.55 -3.46
N LEU A 231 15.17 -25.54 -2.92
CA LEU A 231 16.44 -26.02 -3.47
C LEU A 231 16.30 -27.46 -3.96
N THR A 232 16.68 -27.71 -5.22
CA THR A 232 16.76 -29.08 -5.75
C THR A 232 17.87 -29.90 -5.09
N ASN A 233 18.89 -29.24 -4.57
CA ASN A 233 19.95 -29.79 -3.73
C ASN A 233 20.12 -28.97 -2.47
N PRO A 234 19.69 -29.43 -1.28
CA PRO A 234 19.81 -28.65 -0.03
C PRO A 234 21.23 -28.24 0.37
N LEU A 235 22.26 -28.87 -0.21
CA LEU A 235 23.67 -28.55 0.05
C LEU A 235 24.21 -27.48 -0.92
N ASP A 236 23.43 -27.10 -1.94
CA ASP A 236 23.81 -26.10 -2.93
C ASP A 236 22.81 -24.94 -2.92
N PRO A 237 23.14 -23.78 -2.33
CA PRO A 237 22.23 -22.64 -2.27
C PRO A 237 21.96 -22.00 -3.64
N THR A 238 22.66 -22.40 -4.69
CA THR A 238 22.43 -21.93 -6.06
C THR A 238 21.47 -22.83 -6.84
N SER A 239 21.05 -23.96 -6.28
CA SER A 239 20.14 -24.94 -6.92
C SER A 239 18.66 -24.53 -6.82
N THR A 240 18.36 -23.23 -6.92
CA THR A 240 17.00 -22.69 -6.91
C THR A 240 16.23 -23.08 -8.16
N VAL A 241 14.91 -23.16 -8.05
CA VAL A 241 14.00 -23.41 -9.17
C VAL A 241 13.36 -22.07 -9.60
N PRO A 242 13.51 -21.63 -10.86
CA PRO A 242 12.83 -20.45 -11.35
C PRO A 242 11.30 -20.68 -11.43
N THR A 243 10.51 -19.68 -11.09
CA THR A 243 9.03 -19.72 -11.22
C THR A 243 8.58 -19.67 -12.68
N TYR A 244 9.32 -19.00 -13.53
CA TYR A 244 9.02 -18.84 -14.96
C TYR A 244 10.31 -18.56 -15.76
N ASP A 245 10.21 -18.69 -17.07
CA ASP A 245 11.26 -18.38 -18.03
C ASP A 245 10.80 -17.35 -19.08
N GLN A 246 11.67 -17.02 -20.03
CA GLN A 246 11.34 -16.07 -21.10
C GLN A 246 10.19 -16.57 -21.99
N THR A 247 10.05 -17.87 -22.19
CA THR A 247 8.96 -18.45 -22.98
C THR A 247 7.62 -18.21 -22.31
N THR A 248 7.56 -18.44 -20.99
CA THR A 248 6.39 -18.14 -20.15
C THR A 248 5.99 -16.65 -20.26
N ILE A 249 6.96 -15.72 -20.18
CA ILE A 249 6.69 -14.28 -20.32
C ILE A 249 6.05 -13.98 -21.68
N THR A 250 6.62 -14.50 -22.75
CA THR A 250 6.12 -14.26 -24.12
C THR A 250 4.70 -14.81 -24.31
N HIS A 251 4.40 -15.98 -23.76
CA HIS A 251 3.06 -16.57 -23.84
C HIS A 251 2.07 -15.80 -22.96
N THR A 252 2.45 -15.45 -21.72
CA THR A 252 1.62 -14.65 -20.81
C THR A 252 1.35 -13.25 -21.37
N ALA A 253 2.28 -12.65 -22.13
CA ALA A 253 2.07 -11.36 -22.79
C ALA A 253 0.91 -11.39 -23.80
N LYS A 254 0.60 -12.53 -24.41
CA LYS A 254 -0.55 -12.70 -25.32
C LYS A 254 -1.88 -12.52 -24.56
N VAL A 255 -1.94 -12.90 -23.27
CA VAL A 255 -3.11 -12.72 -22.41
C VAL A 255 -3.44 -11.23 -22.23
N PHE A 256 -2.41 -10.40 -22.11
CA PHE A 256 -2.55 -8.96 -21.84
C PHE A 256 -2.59 -8.09 -23.10
N THR A 257 -3.27 -8.59 -24.13
CA THR A 257 -3.47 -7.86 -25.40
C THR A 257 -4.93 -7.47 -25.58
N GLY A 258 -5.20 -6.45 -26.39
CA GLY A 258 -6.55 -6.04 -26.78
C GLY A 258 -7.23 -5.08 -25.81
N PHE A 259 -6.55 -4.56 -24.79
CA PHE A 259 -7.13 -3.69 -23.76
C PHE A 259 -7.16 -2.23 -24.18
N THR A 260 -8.31 -1.59 -23.90
CA THR A 260 -8.54 -0.15 -24.07
C THR A 260 -9.57 0.33 -23.03
N TYR A 261 -9.90 1.64 -23.01
CA TYR A 261 -10.92 2.17 -22.12
C TYR A 261 -12.30 1.53 -22.38
N SER A 262 -13.05 1.30 -21.31
CA SER A 262 -14.37 0.63 -21.38
C SER A 262 -15.45 1.42 -22.12
N ASP A 263 -15.32 2.74 -22.20
CA ASP A 263 -16.24 3.64 -22.92
C ASP A 263 -15.75 3.98 -24.34
N ALA A 264 -14.63 3.39 -24.78
CA ALA A 264 -14.18 3.55 -26.15
C ALA A 264 -15.29 3.04 -27.11
N PRO A 265 -15.71 3.86 -28.10
CA PRO A 265 -16.72 3.42 -29.05
C PRO A 265 -16.32 2.11 -29.71
N THR A 266 -17.27 1.20 -29.89
CA THR A 266 -17.09 -0.16 -30.42
C THR A 266 -16.61 -0.24 -31.88
N ASN A 267 -16.04 0.84 -32.43
CA ASN A 267 -15.44 0.88 -33.77
C ASN A 267 -13.93 0.56 -33.65
N PRO A 268 -13.37 -0.40 -34.40
CA PRO A 268 -11.95 -0.75 -34.39
C PRO A 268 -11.00 0.43 -34.61
N ALA A 269 -11.42 1.48 -35.30
CA ALA A 269 -10.65 2.71 -35.47
C ALA A 269 -10.44 3.47 -34.16
N ASN A 270 -11.26 3.22 -33.16
CA ASN A 270 -11.22 3.90 -31.86
C ASN A 270 -10.35 3.19 -30.80
N PHE A 271 -9.78 2.04 -31.11
CA PHE A 271 -8.88 1.34 -30.18
C PHE A 271 -7.72 2.25 -29.73
N TYR A 272 -7.19 3.05 -30.64
CA TYR A 272 -6.09 4.00 -30.37
C TYR A 272 -6.55 5.45 -30.18
N GLY A 273 -7.83 5.74 -30.39
CA GLY A 273 -8.39 7.07 -30.34
C GLY A 273 -9.69 7.05 -29.57
N GLY A 274 -9.78 7.75 -28.51
CA GLY A 274 -10.99 8.03 -27.77
C GLY A 274 -10.87 9.36 -27.09
N ASN A 275 -11.88 10.21 -27.21
CA ASN A 275 -12.08 11.27 -26.23
C ASN A 275 -12.39 10.58 -24.94
N LEU A 276 -11.42 10.56 -24.02
CA LEU A 276 -11.61 10.13 -22.66
C LEU A 276 -12.74 10.95 -22.04
N THR A 277 -13.88 10.35 -21.87
CA THR A 277 -14.78 10.81 -20.82
C THR A 277 -14.12 10.44 -19.49
N PHE A 278 -14.28 11.25 -18.46
CA PHE A 278 -13.77 10.94 -17.12
C PHE A 278 -14.16 9.52 -16.67
N ALA A 279 -15.37 9.07 -16.98
CA ALA A 279 -15.86 7.74 -16.63
C ALA A 279 -15.02 6.57 -17.18
N GLY A 280 -14.50 6.67 -18.39
CA GLY A 280 -13.67 5.60 -18.98
C GLY A 280 -12.28 5.47 -18.38
N ALA A 281 -11.78 6.54 -17.73
CA ALA A 281 -10.50 6.52 -17.06
C ALA A 281 -10.53 5.77 -15.71
N TYR A 282 -11.71 5.44 -15.18
CA TYR A 282 -11.91 4.78 -13.89
C TYR A 282 -12.43 3.37 -14.01
N ASN A 283 -13.27 3.11 -15.01
CA ASN A 283 -13.85 1.80 -15.19
C ASN A 283 -12.77 0.78 -15.59
N PRO A 284 -12.93 -0.49 -15.21
CA PRO A 284 -12.06 -1.55 -15.68
C PRO A 284 -11.91 -1.50 -17.20
N MET A 285 -10.70 -1.70 -17.70
CA MET A 285 -10.43 -1.71 -19.13
C MET A 285 -11.31 -2.75 -19.84
N ALA A 286 -11.83 -2.39 -21.00
CA ALA A 286 -12.51 -3.32 -21.89
C ALA A 286 -11.51 -3.98 -22.83
N CYS A 287 -11.73 -5.24 -23.11
CA CYS A 287 -10.94 -5.97 -24.08
C CYS A 287 -11.68 -6.05 -25.42
N TRP A 288 -10.95 -5.74 -26.46
CA TRP A 288 -11.42 -5.87 -27.85
C TRP A 288 -11.05 -7.26 -28.39
N GLY A 289 -11.79 -8.25 -27.94
CA GLY A 289 -11.70 -9.63 -28.41
C GLY A 289 -12.64 -9.91 -29.60
N THR A 290 -12.63 -11.15 -30.02
CA THR A 290 -13.23 -11.64 -31.27
C THR A 290 -14.75 -11.58 -31.38
N GLU A 291 -15.50 -11.47 -30.27
CA GLU A 291 -16.96 -11.54 -30.31
C GLU A 291 -17.63 -10.25 -30.78
N LEU A 292 -17.01 -9.10 -30.58
CA LEU A 292 -17.53 -7.82 -31.05
C LEU A 292 -17.18 -7.53 -32.53
N PHE A 293 -16.24 -8.30 -33.11
CA PHE A 293 -15.80 -8.11 -34.50
C PHE A 293 -15.59 -9.44 -35.19
N PRO A 294 -16.30 -9.73 -36.31
CA PRO A 294 -16.06 -10.95 -37.09
C PRO A 294 -14.61 -10.98 -37.59
N PHE A 295 -14.03 -12.16 -37.52
CA PHE A 295 -12.66 -12.50 -37.88
C PHE A 295 -12.25 -11.90 -39.25
N THR A 296 -11.55 -10.79 -39.22
CA THR A 296 -10.63 -10.43 -40.31
C THR A 296 -9.28 -10.14 -39.63
N SER A 297 -8.23 -10.79 -40.07
CA SER A 297 -6.90 -10.75 -39.47
C SER A 297 -6.29 -9.35 -39.24
N SER A 298 -6.91 -8.31 -39.78
CA SER A 298 -6.48 -6.92 -39.64
C SER A 298 -7.13 -6.16 -38.47
N ASN A 299 -8.16 -6.71 -37.83
CA ASN A 299 -8.97 -6.02 -36.82
C ASN A 299 -8.88 -6.62 -35.43
N MET A 300 -8.26 -7.77 -35.30
CA MET A 300 -8.10 -8.46 -34.03
C MET A 300 -7.04 -7.75 -33.17
N LYS A 301 -7.42 -7.35 -31.96
CA LYS A 301 -6.52 -6.68 -31.03
C LYS A 301 -6.02 -7.61 -29.93
N HIS A 302 -6.86 -8.54 -29.48
CA HIS A 302 -6.49 -9.59 -28.55
C HIS A 302 -5.88 -10.78 -29.28
N ASP A 303 -4.79 -11.31 -28.72
CA ASP A 303 -4.12 -12.49 -29.24
C ASP A 303 -4.77 -13.77 -28.73
N ILE A 304 -5.50 -14.46 -29.62
CA ILE A 304 -6.15 -15.74 -29.33
C ILE A 304 -5.28 -16.96 -29.67
N THR A 305 -4.05 -16.74 -30.14
CA THR A 305 -3.18 -17.84 -30.54
C THR A 305 -2.53 -18.49 -29.33
N GLY A 306 -2.27 -19.78 -29.43
CA GLY A 306 -1.51 -20.54 -28.44
C GLY A 306 0.00 -20.49 -28.66
N ASP A 307 0.69 -21.49 -28.15
CA ASP A 307 2.15 -21.56 -28.12
C ASP A 307 2.79 -21.62 -29.50
N ASP A 308 2.10 -22.22 -30.46
CA ASP A 308 2.56 -22.35 -31.86
C ASP A 308 2.00 -21.26 -32.79
N ASP A 309 1.50 -20.14 -32.24
CA ASP A 309 0.88 -19.05 -32.97
C ASP A 309 -0.35 -19.46 -33.79
N THR A 310 -1.04 -20.52 -33.40
CA THR A 310 -2.31 -20.95 -34.00
C THR A 310 -3.47 -20.83 -33.01
N PRO A 311 -4.70 -20.50 -33.48
CA PRO A 311 -5.87 -20.42 -32.61
C PRO A 311 -6.38 -21.78 -32.07
N SER A 312 -5.75 -22.87 -32.46
CA SER A 312 -6.13 -24.24 -32.07
C SER A 312 -5.34 -24.79 -30.91
N THR A 313 -4.27 -24.13 -30.50
CA THR A 313 -3.41 -24.55 -29.38
C THR A 313 -3.62 -23.66 -28.16
N SER A 314 -3.36 -24.24 -26.98
CA SER A 314 -3.44 -23.51 -25.71
C SER A 314 -2.23 -22.59 -25.51
N LYS A 315 -2.37 -21.58 -24.67
CA LYS A 315 -1.26 -20.78 -24.15
C LYS A 315 -0.70 -21.50 -22.91
N THR A 316 0.56 -21.86 -22.92
CA THR A 316 1.26 -22.34 -21.71
C THR A 316 1.73 -21.12 -20.92
N VAL A 317 1.22 -20.98 -19.73
CA VAL A 317 1.52 -19.87 -18.83
C VAL A 317 2.35 -20.37 -17.63
N VAL A 318 2.36 -19.64 -16.50
CA VAL A 318 3.12 -20.04 -15.31
C VAL A 318 2.83 -21.49 -14.95
N SER A 319 3.89 -22.29 -14.82
CA SER A 319 3.82 -23.69 -14.42
C SER A 319 3.70 -23.83 -12.92
N TRP A 320 3.05 -24.87 -12.45
CA TRP A 320 3.03 -25.25 -11.06
C TRP A 320 4.19 -26.18 -10.74
N PHE A 321 4.95 -25.91 -9.67
CA PHE A 321 6.02 -26.79 -9.22
C PHE A 321 5.50 -27.82 -8.21
N ASP A 322 5.51 -29.07 -8.60
CA ASP A 322 5.17 -30.18 -7.70
C ASP A 322 6.38 -30.58 -6.83
N THR A 323 6.36 -30.14 -5.58
CA THR A 323 7.44 -30.46 -4.62
C THR A 323 7.58 -31.95 -4.31
N ALA A 324 6.53 -32.74 -4.49
CA ALA A 324 6.56 -34.17 -4.22
C ALA A 324 7.32 -34.95 -5.31
N THR A 325 7.22 -34.52 -6.55
CA THR A 325 7.89 -35.13 -7.70
C THR A 325 9.14 -34.38 -8.15
N GLY A 326 9.31 -33.12 -7.73
CA GLY A 326 10.37 -32.22 -8.18
C GLY A 326 10.24 -31.81 -9.65
N THR A 327 9.02 -31.80 -10.18
CA THR A 327 8.77 -31.49 -11.60
C THR A 327 7.85 -30.27 -11.76
N MET A 328 8.09 -29.49 -12.85
CA MET A 328 7.19 -28.43 -13.28
C MET A 328 6.00 -29.03 -14.03
N ILE A 329 4.79 -28.69 -13.60
CA ILE A 329 3.54 -29.07 -14.27
C ILE A 329 3.00 -27.82 -14.96
N PRO A 330 2.94 -27.78 -16.31
CA PRO A 330 2.50 -26.60 -17.03
C PRO A 330 1.02 -26.32 -16.82
N ASN A 331 0.68 -25.07 -16.53
CA ASN A 331 -0.68 -24.57 -16.64
C ASN A 331 -0.94 -24.08 -18.07
N THR A 332 -2.14 -24.24 -18.55
CA THR A 332 -2.53 -23.82 -19.90
C THR A 332 -3.85 -23.09 -19.89
N ILE A 333 -3.91 -22.00 -20.65
CA ILE A 333 -5.15 -21.31 -21.00
C ILE A 333 -5.68 -21.93 -22.28
N LEU A 334 -6.97 -22.23 -22.31
CA LEU A 334 -7.63 -22.89 -23.45
C LEU A 334 -7.51 -22.05 -24.72
N PRO A 335 -7.44 -22.68 -25.91
CA PRO A 335 -7.29 -21.95 -27.16
C PRO A 335 -8.53 -21.12 -27.52
N GLY A 336 -8.30 -20.02 -28.24
CA GLY A 336 -9.37 -19.22 -28.83
C GLY A 336 -10.26 -18.49 -27.82
N GLN A 337 -9.76 -18.26 -26.59
CA GLN A 337 -10.54 -17.60 -25.54
C GLN A 337 -10.65 -16.09 -25.75
N ASN A 338 -11.74 -15.50 -25.26
CA ASN A 338 -11.91 -14.08 -25.14
C ASN A 338 -11.13 -13.57 -23.89
N CYS A 339 -10.73 -12.31 -23.88
CA CYS A 339 -9.91 -11.76 -22.82
C CYS A 339 -10.61 -11.61 -21.47
N VAL A 340 -11.87 -11.18 -21.44
CA VAL A 340 -12.60 -10.92 -20.17
C VAL A 340 -13.96 -11.63 -20.12
N VAL A 341 -14.63 -11.76 -21.26
CA VAL A 341 -15.98 -12.36 -21.29
C VAL A 341 -15.87 -13.88 -21.26
N LEU A 342 -16.46 -14.50 -20.24
CA LEU A 342 -16.49 -15.95 -20.07
C LEU A 342 -17.21 -16.62 -21.24
N LYS A 343 -16.47 -17.44 -21.98
CA LYS A 343 -17.01 -18.32 -22.99
C LYS A 343 -16.82 -19.77 -22.53
N SER A 344 -17.91 -20.49 -22.37
CA SER A 344 -17.88 -21.85 -21.80
C SER A 344 -17.24 -21.92 -20.39
N GLY A 345 -17.31 -20.82 -19.61
CA GLY A 345 -16.76 -20.74 -18.28
C GLY A 345 -15.28 -20.28 -18.19
N HIS A 346 -14.65 -19.99 -19.33
CA HIS A 346 -13.25 -19.61 -19.41
C HIS A 346 -13.06 -18.27 -20.15
N ALA A 347 -12.07 -17.50 -19.72
CA ALA A 347 -11.55 -16.33 -20.44
C ALA A 347 -10.08 -16.10 -20.01
N ASP A 348 -9.29 -15.48 -20.86
CA ASP A 348 -7.83 -15.37 -20.66
C ASP A 348 -7.47 -14.68 -19.33
N ILE A 349 -8.08 -13.55 -18.98
CA ILE A 349 -7.76 -12.83 -17.74
C ILE A 349 -8.23 -13.58 -16.49
N PRO A 350 -9.49 -14.03 -16.36
CA PRO A 350 -9.90 -14.80 -15.20
C PRO A 350 -9.07 -16.08 -14.98
N ASP A 351 -8.71 -16.78 -16.07
CA ASP A 351 -7.92 -18.01 -15.97
C ASP A 351 -6.49 -17.68 -15.51
N GLU A 352 -5.82 -16.68 -16.11
CA GLU A 352 -4.46 -16.26 -15.72
C GLU A 352 -4.40 -15.73 -14.30
N MET A 353 -5.34 -14.85 -13.92
CA MET A 353 -5.38 -14.32 -12.55
C MET A 353 -5.64 -15.42 -11.52
N GLY A 354 -6.48 -16.41 -11.87
CA GLY A 354 -6.71 -17.58 -11.03
C GLY A 354 -5.47 -18.44 -10.85
N ILE A 355 -4.68 -18.64 -11.91
CA ILE A 355 -3.41 -19.37 -11.87
C ILE A 355 -2.39 -18.64 -11.01
N LEU A 356 -2.19 -17.34 -11.24
CA LEU A 356 -1.23 -16.52 -10.48
C LEU A 356 -1.60 -16.43 -9.00
N ALA A 357 -2.86 -16.09 -8.68
CA ALA A 357 -3.30 -15.95 -7.30
C ALA A 357 -3.31 -17.29 -6.53
N GLY A 358 -3.51 -18.40 -7.23
CA GLY A 358 -3.47 -19.75 -6.66
C GLY A 358 -2.08 -20.37 -6.56
N HIS A 359 -1.04 -19.67 -6.99
CA HIS A 359 0.33 -20.19 -6.96
C HIS A 359 0.86 -20.30 -5.53
N THR A 360 1.58 -21.38 -5.22
CA THR A 360 2.13 -21.68 -3.88
C THR A 360 3.09 -20.62 -3.33
N ASN A 361 3.67 -19.80 -4.19
CA ASN A 361 4.55 -18.71 -3.79
C ASN A 361 3.81 -17.48 -3.25
N VAL A 362 2.54 -17.27 -3.63
CA VAL A 362 1.79 -16.05 -3.24
C VAL A 362 1.74 -15.87 -1.73
N PRO A 363 1.36 -16.89 -0.92
CA PRO A 363 1.32 -16.74 0.53
C PRO A 363 2.65 -16.30 1.15
N PRO A 364 3.79 -16.98 0.94
CA PRO A 364 5.06 -16.56 1.55
C PRO A 364 5.61 -15.25 0.95
N PHE A 365 5.46 -15.02 -0.35
CA PHE A 365 5.98 -13.84 -1.04
C PHE A 365 5.29 -12.55 -0.58
N ILE A 366 3.96 -12.54 -0.55
CA ILE A 366 3.17 -11.38 -0.13
C ILE A 366 3.25 -11.19 1.39
N SER A 367 3.20 -12.27 2.19
CA SER A 367 3.31 -12.17 3.66
C SER A 367 4.61 -11.52 4.10
N ARG A 368 5.76 -11.93 3.55
CA ARG A 368 7.04 -11.30 3.88
C ARG A 368 7.03 -9.80 3.56
N GLN A 369 6.56 -9.43 2.38
CA GLN A 369 6.51 -8.03 1.97
C GLN A 369 5.61 -7.18 2.88
N LEU A 370 4.44 -7.70 3.28
CA LEU A 370 3.55 -7.01 4.21
C LEU A 370 4.18 -6.91 5.60
N ILE A 371 4.77 -7.98 6.14
CA ILE A 371 5.46 -7.92 7.44
C ILE A 371 6.56 -6.84 7.42
N GLN A 372 7.35 -6.76 6.36
CA GLN A 372 8.39 -5.74 6.22
C GLN A 372 7.82 -4.32 6.21
N ARG A 373 6.66 -4.09 5.61
CA ARG A 373 6.03 -2.76 5.58
C ARG A 373 5.40 -2.37 6.90
N PHE A 374 4.87 -3.34 7.66
CA PHE A 374 4.14 -3.06 8.88
C PHE A 374 5.01 -3.19 10.15
N VAL A 375 5.89 -4.19 10.24
CA VAL A 375 6.49 -4.60 11.51
C VAL A 375 8.02 -4.52 11.52
N SER A 376 8.73 -5.33 10.74
CA SER A 376 10.19 -5.47 10.81
C SER A 376 10.80 -5.76 9.46
N SER A 377 11.98 -5.18 9.17
CA SER A 377 12.73 -5.43 7.93
C SER A 377 13.22 -6.88 7.81
N ASN A 378 13.45 -7.56 8.93
CA ASN A 378 13.98 -8.92 8.99
C ASN A 378 13.06 -9.82 9.83
N PRO A 379 11.87 -10.18 9.32
CA PRO A 379 11.01 -11.14 10.00
C PRO A 379 11.67 -12.52 10.05
N SER A 380 11.46 -13.27 11.13
CA SER A 380 11.92 -14.66 11.19
C SER A 380 11.18 -15.55 10.17
N ALA A 381 11.84 -16.58 9.67
CA ALA A 381 11.22 -17.61 8.82
C ALA A 381 9.94 -18.19 9.45
N ALA A 382 9.94 -18.41 10.76
CA ALA A 382 8.78 -18.91 11.49
C ALA A 382 7.62 -17.89 11.51
N TYR A 383 7.89 -16.59 11.61
CA TYR A 383 6.87 -15.56 11.52
C TYR A 383 6.23 -15.54 10.14
N ILE A 384 7.05 -15.52 9.08
CA ILE A 384 6.56 -15.56 7.71
C ILE A 384 5.68 -16.80 7.50
N GLN A 385 6.13 -17.98 7.93
CA GLN A 385 5.38 -19.23 7.80
C GLN A 385 4.02 -19.18 8.49
N ARG A 386 3.93 -18.62 9.71
CA ARG A 386 2.65 -18.51 10.42
C ARG A 386 1.66 -17.61 9.66
N VAL A 387 2.11 -16.46 9.19
CA VAL A 387 1.28 -15.53 8.41
C VAL A 387 0.90 -16.14 7.06
N ALA A 388 1.87 -16.71 6.33
CA ALA A 388 1.64 -17.36 5.04
C ALA A 388 0.63 -18.51 5.16
N THR A 389 0.68 -19.30 6.24
CA THR A 389 -0.29 -20.38 6.49
C THR A 389 -1.72 -19.86 6.70
N VAL A 390 -1.88 -18.70 7.37
CA VAL A 390 -3.20 -18.06 7.50
C VAL A 390 -3.67 -17.51 6.15
N PHE A 391 -2.77 -16.91 5.39
CA PHE A 391 -3.07 -16.34 4.07
C PHE A 391 -3.36 -17.43 3.02
N ASP A 392 -2.77 -18.62 3.12
CA ASP A 392 -2.98 -19.79 2.26
C ASP A 392 -4.31 -20.49 2.56
N THR A 393 -5.39 -19.73 2.71
CA THR A 393 -6.75 -20.24 2.86
C THR A 393 -7.56 -19.95 1.60
N PRO A 394 -8.66 -20.66 1.34
CA PRO A 394 -9.49 -20.40 0.17
C PRO A 394 -9.91 -18.91 0.10
N GLY A 395 -9.45 -18.22 -0.95
CA GLY A 395 -9.69 -16.78 -1.16
C GLY A 395 -8.47 -15.90 -0.88
N ASN A 396 -7.45 -16.38 -0.18
CA ASN A 396 -6.24 -15.61 0.18
C ASN A 396 -6.63 -14.22 0.71
N ASP A 397 -7.32 -14.20 1.86
CA ASP A 397 -7.91 -12.97 2.42
C ASP A 397 -6.85 -12.08 3.06
N LEU A 398 -6.72 -10.86 2.55
CA LEU A 398 -5.75 -9.88 3.04
C LEU A 398 -6.11 -9.34 4.43
N GLY A 399 -7.39 -9.35 4.81
CA GLY A 399 -7.84 -8.99 6.16
C GLY A 399 -7.36 -10.00 7.20
N ASP A 400 -7.44 -11.29 6.89
CA ASP A 400 -6.90 -12.34 7.76
C ASP A 400 -5.37 -12.27 7.84
N ALA A 401 -4.70 -12.02 6.72
CA ALA A 401 -3.25 -11.85 6.68
C ALA A 401 -2.78 -10.67 7.55
N ILE A 402 -3.37 -9.49 7.42
CA ILE A 402 -2.97 -8.32 8.23
C ILE A 402 -3.28 -8.51 9.72
N LYS A 403 -4.39 -9.18 10.06
CA LYS A 403 -4.70 -9.55 11.44
C LYS A 403 -3.65 -10.50 11.99
N ALA A 404 -3.25 -11.53 11.25
CA ALA A 404 -2.18 -12.45 11.63
C ALA A 404 -0.84 -11.72 11.80
N ILE A 405 -0.48 -10.81 10.90
CA ILE A 405 0.73 -9.98 11.01
C ILE A 405 0.72 -9.18 12.32
N LEU A 406 -0.33 -8.45 12.58
CA LEU A 406 -0.39 -7.51 13.70
C LEU A 406 -0.57 -8.18 15.07
N THR A 407 -1.07 -9.41 15.11
CA THR A 407 -1.27 -10.16 16.37
C THR A 407 -0.20 -11.19 16.66
N ASP A 408 0.72 -11.42 15.71
CA ASP A 408 1.79 -12.40 15.89
C ASP A 408 2.67 -12.10 17.12
N THR A 409 3.12 -13.16 17.78
CA THR A 409 3.95 -13.05 18.97
C THR A 409 5.25 -12.28 18.73
N GLU A 410 5.86 -12.39 17.53
CA GLU A 410 7.07 -11.65 17.18
C GLU A 410 6.79 -10.16 17.02
N ALA A 411 5.63 -9.77 16.48
CA ALA A 411 5.21 -8.38 16.41
C ALA A 411 4.85 -7.79 17.78
N ARG A 412 4.31 -8.61 18.68
CA ARG A 412 3.85 -8.14 20.02
C ARG A 412 4.95 -8.17 21.08
N ASN A 413 5.91 -9.08 20.97
CA ASN A 413 6.99 -9.28 21.94
C ASN A 413 8.36 -9.13 21.23
N PRO A 414 8.75 -7.92 20.85
CA PRO A 414 10.04 -7.71 20.19
C PRO A 414 11.18 -8.16 21.11
N PRO A 415 12.28 -8.73 20.57
CA PRO A 415 13.43 -9.09 21.37
C PRO A 415 14.01 -7.86 22.09
N ALA A 416 14.63 -8.08 23.25
CA ALA A 416 15.30 -7.02 23.98
C ALA A 416 16.45 -6.41 23.16
N LEU A 417 16.74 -5.12 23.37
CA LEU A 417 17.85 -4.41 22.73
C LEU A 417 19.21 -5.04 23.13
N ASN A 418 19.77 -5.83 22.23
CA ASN A 418 21.12 -6.38 22.35
C ASN A 418 21.97 -5.96 21.16
N SER A 419 23.29 -5.92 21.36
CA SER A 419 24.23 -5.72 20.24
C SER A 419 24.08 -6.90 19.24
N GLY A 420 23.80 -6.60 17.98
CA GLY A 420 23.57 -7.59 16.94
C GLY A 420 22.10 -7.95 16.70
N ASP A 421 21.15 -7.34 17.42
CA ASP A 421 19.74 -7.48 17.15
C ASP A 421 19.34 -6.80 15.83
N ILE A 422 18.68 -7.57 14.96
CA ILE A 422 18.25 -7.13 13.61
C ILE A 422 16.76 -6.83 13.55
N TYR A 423 16.04 -6.93 14.67
CA TYR A 423 14.59 -6.69 14.71
C TYR A 423 14.26 -5.19 14.64
N GLY A 424 13.22 -4.89 13.89
CA GLY A 424 12.70 -3.54 13.67
C GLY A 424 12.96 -3.05 12.24
N LYS A 425 12.66 -1.80 12.01
CA LYS A 425 12.81 -1.15 10.70
C LYS A 425 13.04 0.35 10.84
N LEU A 426 13.63 0.95 9.80
CA LEU A 426 13.61 2.40 9.66
C LEU A 426 12.20 2.84 9.25
N ARG A 427 11.61 3.79 9.97
CA ARG A 427 10.30 4.35 9.58
C ARG A 427 10.45 5.22 8.34
N GLU A 428 9.58 4.98 7.40
CA GLU A 428 9.51 5.76 6.17
C GLU A 428 9.27 7.26 6.45
N PRO A 429 9.82 8.18 5.65
CA PRO A 429 9.64 9.62 5.87
C PRO A 429 8.18 10.08 5.96
N VAL A 430 7.31 9.52 5.10
CA VAL A 430 5.86 9.75 5.13
C VAL A 430 5.28 9.40 6.51
N LEU A 431 5.63 8.21 7.05
CA LEU A 431 5.11 7.74 8.33
C LEU A 431 5.65 8.55 9.52
N ARG A 432 6.87 9.05 9.44
CA ARG A 432 7.44 9.94 10.47
C ARG A 432 6.70 11.27 10.53
N LEU A 433 6.41 11.85 9.37
CA LEU A 433 5.71 13.13 9.28
C LEU A 433 4.27 13.01 9.78
N THR A 434 3.53 12.03 9.27
CA THR A 434 2.11 11.84 9.65
C THR A 434 1.93 11.48 11.12
N ALA A 435 2.85 10.67 11.68
CA ALA A 435 2.82 10.35 13.11
C ALA A 435 3.04 11.58 13.99
N MET A 436 3.93 12.50 13.62
CA MET A 436 4.11 13.77 14.33
C MET A 436 2.83 14.61 14.25
N TRP A 437 2.21 14.73 13.08
CA TRP A 437 0.94 15.46 12.96
C TRP A 437 -0.17 14.86 13.82
N ARG A 438 -0.29 13.54 13.87
CA ARG A 438 -1.29 12.85 14.70
C ARG A 438 -0.99 12.99 16.20
N ALA A 439 0.26 12.85 16.62
CA ALA A 439 0.67 12.99 18.02
C ALA A 439 0.37 14.37 18.60
N PHE A 440 0.45 15.42 17.79
CA PHE A 440 0.18 16.80 18.16
C PHE A 440 -1.14 17.35 17.59
N ASN A 441 -2.12 16.48 17.32
CA ASN A 441 -3.48 16.86 16.90
C ASN A 441 -3.48 17.94 15.82
N ALA A 442 -2.64 17.79 14.80
CA ALA A 442 -2.51 18.77 13.73
C ALA A 442 -3.87 19.15 13.15
N LYS A 443 -4.11 20.43 12.97
CA LYS A 443 -5.35 20.97 12.39
C LYS A 443 -5.10 21.32 10.94
N ALA A 444 -5.90 20.76 10.04
CA ALA A 444 -5.90 21.12 8.64
C ALA A 444 -6.30 22.60 8.47
N PRO A 445 -5.75 23.34 7.49
CA PRO A 445 -6.23 24.65 7.13
C PRO A 445 -7.66 24.55 6.58
N ALA A 446 -8.37 25.69 6.58
CA ALA A 446 -9.66 25.79 5.90
C ALA A 446 -9.49 25.49 4.39
N PRO A 447 -10.49 24.86 3.75
CA PRO A 447 -10.47 24.68 2.30
C PRO A 447 -10.30 26.04 1.59
N ASP A 448 -9.56 26.05 0.49
CA ASP A 448 -9.45 27.21 -0.38
C ASP A 448 -10.74 27.45 -1.19
N THR A 449 -10.75 28.44 -2.06
CA THR A 449 -11.93 28.80 -2.87
C THR A 449 -12.37 27.71 -3.84
N TYR A 450 -11.58 26.68 -4.05
CA TYR A 450 -11.86 25.51 -4.89
C TYR A 450 -12.18 24.24 -4.07
N GLY A 451 -12.28 24.38 -2.74
CA GLY A 451 -12.55 23.26 -1.84
C GLY A 451 -11.32 22.42 -1.48
N GLU A 452 -10.11 22.83 -1.91
CA GLU A 452 -8.88 22.11 -1.63
C GLU A 452 -8.38 22.38 -0.20
N VAL A 453 -8.18 21.32 0.58
CA VAL A 453 -7.49 21.37 1.89
C VAL A 453 -6.01 21.09 1.68
N LYS A 454 -5.17 22.10 1.86
CA LYS A 454 -3.73 22.03 1.60
C LYS A 454 -2.98 21.45 2.79
N MET A 455 -2.41 20.27 2.61
CA MET A 455 -1.65 19.57 3.65
C MET A 455 -0.13 19.68 3.49
N ILE A 456 0.35 19.91 2.26
CA ILE A 456 1.77 19.77 1.93
C ILE A 456 2.48 21.07 1.55
N GLY A 457 1.81 22.22 1.68
CA GLY A 457 2.39 23.50 1.31
C GLY A 457 2.52 23.71 -0.20
N GLY A 458 3.38 24.64 -0.59
CA GLY A 458 3.67 24.93 -2.00
C GLY A 458 4.75 24.03 -2.59
N GLY A 459 5.07 24.24 -3.88
CA GLY A 459 5.99 23.40 -4.66
C GLY A 459 7.34 23.13 -4.00
N GLY A 460 7.82 21.89 -4.17
CA GLY A 460 9.07 21.38 -3.59
C GLY A 460 8.90 20.27 -2.55
N PHE A 461 7.68 20.03 -2.05
CA PHE A 461 7.41 18.96 -1.11
C PHE A 461 7.71 17.58 -1.70
N GLN A 462 7.37 17.38 -2.98
CA GLN A 462 7.49 16.10 -3.70
C GLN A 462 8.89 15.48 -3.63
N ASN A 463 9.93 16.29 -3.72
CA ASN A 463 11.32 15.81 -3.73
C ASN A 463 12.01 15.91 -2.36
N ALA A 464 11.36 16.49 -1.36
CA ALA A 464 12.03 16.82 -0.11
C ALA A 464 12.32 15.57 0.76
N MET A 465 11.42 14.58 0.76
CA MET A 465 11.56 13.39 1.59
C MET A 465 12.19 12.19 0.88
N GLY A 466 12.37 12.26 -0.43
CA GLY A 466 12.76 11.09 -1.25
C GLY A 466 11.66 10.04 -1.34
N GLN A 467 10.45 10.35 -0.85
CA GLN A 467 9.29 9.47 -0.88
C GLN A 467 8.00 10.27 -0.85
N ASN A 468 7.09 9.98 -1.77
CA ASN A 468 5.69 10.38 -1.72
C ASN A 468 4.80 9.27 -2.29
N PRO A 469 3.56 9.14 -1.84
CA PRO A 469 2.65 8.11 -2.34
C PRO A 469 2.44 8.19 -3.85
N LEU A 470 2.65 7.07 -4.55
CA LEU A 470 2.54 6.94 -6.00
C LEU A 470 3.51 7.86 -6.80
N GLU A 471 4.69 8.12 -6.25
CA GLU A 471 5.76 8.91 -6.88
C GLU A 471 7.11 8.16 -6.87
N SER A 472 7.08 6.83 -6.90
CA SER A 472 8.31 6.04 -6.89
C SER A 472 9.14 6.27 -8.16
N PRO A 473 10.49 6.19 -8.07
CA PRO A 473 11.35 6.42 -9.23
C PRO A 473 11.22 5.35 -10.32
N THR A 474 10.83 4.13 -9.96
CA THR A 474 10.65 3.00 -10.88
C THR A 474 9.55 2.07 -10.38
N VAL A 475 9.20 1.04 -11.18
CA VAL A 475 8.27 -0.04 -10.78
C VAL A 475 8.80 -0.85 -9.59
N PHE A 476 10.08 -0.78 -9.28
CA PHE A 476 10.69 -1.40 -8.10
C PHE A 476 10.46 -0.63 -6.80
N ASN A 477 9.53 0.31 -6.77
CA ASN A 477 9.22 1.15 -5.63
C ASN A 477 10.37 2.12 -5.24
N PHE A 478 10.31 2.68 -4.04
CA PHE A 478 11.36 3.53 -3.45
C PHE A 478 12.53 2.71 -2.92
N TYR A 479 12.31 1.43 -2.64
CA TYR A 479 13.29 0.50 -2.09
C TYR A 479 12.93 -0.94 -2.42
N LEU A 480 13.94 -1.77 -2.59
CA LEU A 480 13.79 -3.20 -2.77
C LEU A 480 13.59 -3.90 -1.42
N PRO A 481 12.74 -4.93 -1.31
CA PRO A 481 12.57 -5.72 -0.09
C PRO A 481 13.87 -6.34 0.43
N ASP A 482 14.81 -6.60 -0.47
CA ASP A 482 16.10 -7.24 -0.20
C ASP A 482 17.28 -6.26 -0.17
N TYR A 483 17.01 -4.96 -0.09
CA TYR A 483 18.08 -3.98 -0.05
C TYR A 483 18.94 -4.14 1.20
N MET A 484 20.24 -4.22 0.98
CA MET A 484 21.28 -4.24 2.02
C MET A 484 22.16 -3.00 1.86
N PRO A 485 22.24 -2.12 2.86
CA PRO A 485 23.18 -1.01 2.84
C PRO A 485 24.63 -1.52 2.67
N PRO A 486 25.47 -0.88 1.85
CA PRO A 486 26.84 -1.33 1.63
C PRO A 486 27.68 -1.49 2.91
N SER A 487 27.35 -0.73 3.97
CA SER A 487 28.00 -0.81 5.26
C SER A 487 27.61 -2.01 6.11
N LEU A 488 26.47 -2.67 5.79
CA LEU A 488 25.95 -3.83 6.52
C LEU A 488 26.10 -5.13 5.72
N GLY A 489 26.42 -5.04 4.42
CA GLY A 489 26.62 -6.18 3.56
C GLY A 489 27.99 -6.81 3.79
N GLY A 490 28.01 -8.07 4.25
CA GLY A 490 29.21 -8.90 4.23
C GLY A 490 29.91 -9.16 5.56
N VAL A 491 29.28 -8.90 6.68
CA VAL A 491 29.78 -9.38 7.98
C VAL A 491 29.06 -10.69 8.31
N ASP A 492 29.77 -11.79 8.19
CA ASP A 492 29.42 -13.12 8.70
C ASP A 492 28.25 -13.87 8.03
N ASN A 493 28.09 -13.87 6.70
CA ASN A 493 27.05 -14.66 5.98
C ASN A 493 25.59 -14.42 6.42
N ASN A 494 25.30 -13.45 7.28
CA ASN A 494 23.96 -13.05 7.65
C ASN A 494 23.56 -11.82 6.83
N SER A 495 22.72 -12.04 5.84
CA SER A 495 22.09 -10.96 5.07
C SER A 495 21.15 -10.17 6.00
N VAL A 496 21.49 -8.93 6.33
CA VAL A 496 20.64 -8.02 7.09
C VAL A 496 20.01 -7.03 6.12
N TYR A 497 18.72 -7.17 5.91
CA TYR A 497 17.96 -6.29 5.03
C TYR A 497 17.59 -4.99 5.77
N ALA A 498 17.70 -3.88 5.08
CA ALA A 498 17.29 -2.58 5.58
C ALA A 498 16.65 -1.76 4.42
N PRO A 499 15.48 -2.19 3.92
CA PRO A 499 14.84 -1.68 2.71
C PRO A 499 14.73 -0.16 2.69
N GLU A 500 14.21 0.45 3.75
CA GLU A 500 13.92 1.88 3.82
C GLU A 500 15.18 2.76 3.83
N PHE A 501 16.37 2.19 4.09
CA PHE A 501 17.63 2.91 3.96
C PHE A 501 17.96 3.27 2.51
N GLN A 502 17.35 2.61 1.53
CA GLN A 502 17.52 2.97 0.11
C GLN A 502 16.92 4.35 -0.21
N ILE A 503 15.95 4.82 0.56
CA ILE A 503 15.41 6.19 0.45
C ILE A 503 16.43 7.22 0.95
N LEU A 504 17.25 6.86 1.93
CA LEU A 504 18.21 7.77 2.56
C LEU A 504 19.46 7.89 1.69
N ASN A 505 19.61 9.02 1.07
CA ASN A 505 20.83 9.46 0.42
C ASN A 505 21.26 10.84 0.98
N GLU A 506 22.39 11.34 0.55
CA GLU A 506 22.91 12.62 1.03
C GLU A 506 21.89 13.75 0.83
N SER A 507 21.26 13.81 -0.35
CA SER A 507 20.25 14.84 -0.65
C SER A 507 18.99 14.71 0.19
N SER A 508 18.36 13.51 0.21
CA SER A 508 17.10 13.29 0.92
C SER A 508 17.24 13.47 2.44
N THR A 509 18.41 13.21 3.01
CA THR A 509 18.67 13.44 4.44
C THR A 509 18.55 14.92 4.81
N TYR A 510 19.19 15.80 4.04
CA TYR A 510 19.12 17.25 4.28
C TYR A 510 17.76 17.84 3.95
N THR A 511 17.18 17.44 2.81
CA THR A 511 15.89 17.99 2.38
C THR A 511 14.75 17.56 3.29
N THR A 512 14.76 16.34 3.81
CA THR A 512 13.80 15.86 4.82
C THR A 512 13.94 16.66 6.13
N ALA A 513 15.15 16.92 6.60
CA ALA A 513 15.38 17.72 7.79
C ALA A 513 14.84 19.15 7.63
N ASN A 514 15.11 19.78 6.49
CA ASN A 514 14.58 21.13 6.19
C ASN A 514 13.06 21.15 6.10
N LEU A 515 12.46 20.09 5.53
CA LEU A 515 11.00 19.97 5.46
C LEU A 515 10.39 19.85 6.87
N TYR A 516 10.96 18.99 7.72
CA TYR A 516 10.47 18.84 9.10
C TYR A 516 10.63 20.13 9.90
N TYR A 517 11.73 20.86 9.69
CA TYR A 517 11.88 22.20 10.26
C TYR A 517 10.72 23.13 9.86
N GLY A 518 10.42 23.21 8.57
CA GLY A 518 9.33 24.05 8.05
C GLY A 518 7.95 23.70 8.62
N PHE A 519 7.66 22.42 8.89
CA PHE A 519 6.39 22.02 9.49
C PHE A 519 6.33 22.24 11.00
N THR A 520 7.44 22.14 11.72
CA THR A 520 7.50 22.39 13.16
C THR A 520 7.55 23.89 13.47
N GLU A 521 8.35 24.68 12.72
CA GLU A 521 8.43 26.13 12.85
C GLU A 521 7.11 26.82 12.46
N ALA A 522 6.40 26.31 11.46
CA ALA A 522 5.11 26.84 11.05
C ALA A 522 4.07 26.83 12.20
N ALA A 523 4.16 25.88 13.13
CA ALA A 523 3.33 25.86 14.32
C ALA A 523 3.59 27.06 15.24
N PHE A 524 4.83 27.52 15.32
CA PHE A 524 5.19 28.71 16.09
C PHE A 524 4.72 30.00 15.43
N GLN A 525 4.95 30.16 14.13
CA GLN A 525 4.48 31.31 13.36
C GLN A 525 2.96 31.36 13.26
N GLY A 526 2.31 30.20 13.18
CA GLY A 526 0.86 30.05 13.10
C GLY A 526 0.09 30.43 14.36
N MET A 527 0.75 30.65 15.50
CA MET A 527 0.08 31.13 16.72
C MET A 527 -0.53 32.54 16.56
N THR A 528 -0.05 33.34 15.62
CA THR A 528 -0.57 34.66 15.31
C THR A 528 -1.39 34.72 14.01
N SER A 529 -1.11 33.80 13.06
CA SER A 529 -1.79 33.68 11.77
C SER A 529 -1.70 32.24 11.30
N PRO A 530 -2.77 31.45 11.40
CA PRO A 530 -2.76 30.06 10.95
C PRO A 530 -2.32 29.97 9.47
N PRO A 531 -1.40 29.04 9.11
CA PRO A 531 -1.02 28.83 7.73
C PRO A 531 -2.24 28.37 6.92
N THR A 532 -2.33 28.81 5.67
CA THR A 532 -3.42 28.45 4.75
C THR A 532 -3.02 27.30 3.81
N ASP A 533 -1.77 26.86 3.88
CA ASP A 533 -1.15 25.95 2.94
C ASP A 533 -0.60 24.65 3.58
N ARG A 534 -0.71 24.50 4.90
CA ARG A 534 -0.19 23.35 5.64
C ARG A 534 -0.89 23.18 6.99
N PRO A 535 -0.86 21.96 7.61
CA PRO A 535 -1.42 21.73 8.94
C PRO A 535 -0.69 22.52 10.02
N LEU A 536 -1.44 22.91 11.05
CA LEU A 536 -0.94 23.54 12.26
C LEU A 536 -0.95 22.52 13.40
N ILE A 537 0.23 22.16 13.95
CA ILE A 537 0.34 21.30 15.12
C ILE A 537 -0.05 22.02 16.41
N ASP A 538 -0.67 21.30 17.34
CA ASP A 538 -1.08 21.84 18.63
C ASP A 538 0.06 21.73 19.66
N LEU A 539 0.70 22.84 19.96
CA LEU A 539 1.79 22.93 20.94
C LEU A 539 1.30 23.10 22.39
N SER A 540 -0.01 23.19 22.64
CA SER A 540 -0.57 23.51 23.97
C SER A 540 -0.08 22.59 25.07
N SER A 541 0.01 21.28 24.80
CA SER A 541 0.49 20.28 25.76
C SER A 541 1.96 20.47 26.18
N LEU A 542 2.77 21.12 25.34
CA LEU A 542 4.16 21.44 25.62
C LEU A 542 4.31 22.82 26.27
N THR A 543 3.54 23.81 25.81
CA THR A 543 3.67 25.21 26.26
C THR A 543 3.06 25.45 27.65
N VAL A 544 1.97 24.77 28.00
CA VAL A 544 1.38 24.85 29.37
C VAL A 544 2.35 24.36 30.43
N ASN A 545 3.20 23.40 30.10
CA ASN A 545 4.17 22.80 31.01
C ASN A 545 5.58 23.35 30.83
N ALA A 546 5.78 24.41 30.06
CA ALA A 546 7.10 24.94 29.70
C ALA A 546 7.82 25.68 30.84
N SER A 547 7.29 25.65 32.07
CA SER A 547 7.98 26.19 33.27
C SER A 547 9.22 25.39 33.66
N SER A 548 9.42 24.20 33.08
CA SER A 548 10.58 23.33 33.30
C SER A 548 10.94 22.57 32.03
N PRO A 549 12.23 22.50 31.63
CA PRO A 549 12.70 21.63 30.56
C PRO A 549 12.25 20.17 30.73
N THR A 550 12.24 19.66 31.97
CA THR A 550 11.78 18.28 32.29
C THR A 550 10.36 18.04 31.79
N ASN A 551 9.45 18.96 32.01
CA ASN A 551 8.04 18.79 31.58
C ASN A 551 7.89 18.68 30.06
N ILE A 552 8.71 19.45 29.31
CA ILE A 552 8.74 19.35 27.85
C ILE A 552 9.30 17.99 27.42
N VAL A 553 10.42 17.55 28.01
CA VAL A 553 11.05 16.25 27.73
C VAL A 553 10.09 15.10 28.01
N ASP A 554 9.41 15.12 29.15
CA ASP A 554 8.45 14.09 29.54
C ASP A 554 7.25 14.04 28.56
N THR A 555 6.75 15.20 28.13
CA THR A 555 5.68 15.29 27.14
C THR A 555 6.12 14.75 25.77
N ILE A 556 7.32 15.10 25.31
CA ILE A 556 7.92 14.55 24.08
C ILE A 556 8.09 13.04 24.19
N ASN A 557 8.64 12.55 25.32
CA ASN A 557 8.78 11.12 25.55
C ASN A 557 7.43 10.39 25.50
N SER A 558 6.40 10.95 26.15
CA SER A 558 5.07 10.35 26.15
C SER A 558 4.41 10.34 24.76
N LYS A 559 4.49 11.44 23.99
CA LYS A 559 3.74 11.60 22.73
C LYS A 559 4.46 11.07 21.49
N MET A 560 5.79 11.09 21.46
CA MET A 560 6.59 10.73 20.28
C MET A 560 7.37 9.43 20.45
N LEU A 561 7.82 9.13 21.68
CA LEU A 561 8.65 7.96 22.00
C LEU A 561 7.96 6.98 22.98
N TYR A 562 6.76 7.32 23.43
CA TYR A 562 5.84 6.47 24.20
C TYR A 562 6.48 5.86 25.46
N GLY A 563 7.33 6.64 26.13
CA GLY A 563 8.03 6.23 27.34
C GLY A 563 9.35 5.47 27.10
N THR A 564 9.79 5.33 25.86
CA THR A 564 11.00 4.56 25.49
C THR A 564 12.24 5.42 25.23
N MET A 565 12.20 6.72 25.53
CA MET A 565 13.34 7.63 25.34
C MET A 565 14.56 7.15 26.14
N SER A 566 15.71 7.04 25.49
CA SER A 566 16.95 6.66 26.18
C SER A 566 17.43 7.76 27.15
N THR A 567 18.17 7.36 28.17
CA THR A 567 18.82 8.32 29.10
C THR A 567 19.71 9.31 28.36
N SER A 568 20.40 8.88 27.30
CA SER A 568 21.25 9.76 26.49
C SER A 568 20.46 10.83 25.78
N MET A 569 19.35 10.46 25.11
CA MET A 569 18.48 11.41 24.42
C MET A 569 17.81 12.36 25.43
N ASN A 570 17.28 11.84 26.54
CA ASN A 570 16.69 12.64 27.61
C ASN A 570 17.66 13.73 28.09
N THR A 571 18.89 13.35 28.45
CA THR A 571 19.90 14.29 28.91
C THR A 571 20.24 15.36 27.87
N ARG A 572 20.39 14.98 26.59
CA ARG A 572 20.70 15.92 25.50
C ARG A 572 19.57 16.91 25.26
N LEU A 573 18.35 16.42 25.21
CA LEU A 573 17.16 17.24 25.00
C LEU A 573 16.93 18.20 26.18
N PHE A 574 17.08 17.68 27.42
CA PHE A 574 17.01 18.50 28.62
C PHE A 574 18.05 19.65 28.60
N ASN A 575 19.33 19.35 28.36
CA ASN A 575 20.41 20.35 28.35
C ASN A 575 20.20 21.42 27.26
N MET A 576 19.69 21.03 26.09
CA MET A 576 19.31 21.97 25.04
C MET A 576 18.22 22.93 25.53
N LEU A 577 17.14 22.41 26.09
CA LEU A 577 16.00 23.18 26.56
C LEU A 577 16.38 24.07 27.77
N ASP A 578 17.20 23.60 28.68
CA ASP A 578 17.71 24.37 29.83
C ASP A 578 18.55 25.57 29.36
N THR A 579 19.38 25.37 28.35
CA THR A 579 20.16 26.46 27.72
C THR A 579 19.23 27.47 27.05
N MET A 580 18.23 27.00 26.29
CA MET A 580 17.24 27.86 25.63
C MET A 580 16.43 28.68 26.66
N MET A 581 15.98 28.04 27.75
CA MET A 581 15.23 28.68 28.83
C MET A 581 16.10 29.74 29.53
N SER A 582 17.35 29.44 29.85
CA SER A 582 18.29 30.38 30.46
C SER A 582 18.60 31.58 29.55
N GLY A 583 18.54 31.38 28.23
CA GLY A 583 18.68 32.40 27.21
C GLY A 583 17.40 33.25 26.98
N GLY A 584 16.31 32.96 27.68
CA GLY A 584 15.05 33.68 27.55
C GLY A 584 14.22 33.29 26.33
N THR A 585 14.45 32.14 25.76
CA THR A 585 13.68 31.60 24.62
C THR A 585 12.22 31.35 25.03
N SER A 586 11.29 31.64 24.13
CA SER A 586 9.86 31.45 24.40
C SER A 586 9.47 29.96 24.55
N ALA A 587 8.40 29.71 25.33
CA ALA A 587 7.85 28.36 25.52
C ALA A 587 7.48 27.67 24.19
N ALA A 588 6.92 28.42 23.26
CA ALA A 588 6.55 27.89 21.96
C ALA A 588 7.76 27.53 21.09
N GLU A 589 8.83 28.31 21.16
CA GLU A 589 10.08 28.04 20.45
C GLU A 589 10.80 26.80 21.03
N MET A 590 10.84 26.67 22.35
CA MET A 590 11.33 25.46 23.02
C MET A 590 10.52 24.23 22.61
N ALA A 591 9.20 24.33 22.57
CA ALA A 591 8.29 23.24 22.20
C ALA A 591 8.55 22.72 20.78
N TRP A 592 8.54 23.59 19.77
CA TRP A 592 8.74 23.15 18.40
C TRP A 592 10.18 22.67 18.15
N SER A 593 11.16 23.28 18.80
CA SER A 593 12.56 22.83 18.73
C SER A 593 12.72 21.41 19.28
N ALA A 594 12.05 21.10 20.39
CA ALA A 594 12.04 19.75 20.97
C ALA A 594 11.42 18.73 20.02
N ILE A 595 10.29 19.05 19.38
CA ILE A 595 9.68 18.18 18.36
C ILE A 595 10.64 17.95 17.19
N TYR A 596 11.20 19.03 16.64
CA TYR A 596 12.08 18.98 15.49
C TYR A 596 13.33 18.10 15.75
N VAL A 597 14.04 18.34 16.85
CA VAL A 597 15.22 17.55 17.21
C VAL A 597 14.85 16.08 17.44
N THR A 598 13.67 15.82 18.02
CA THR A 598 13.18 14.45 18.20
C THR A 598 12.91 13.77 16.87
N MET A 599 12.27 14.45 15.91
CA MET A 599 12.02 13.88 14.57
C MET A 599 13.28 13.49 13.81
N LEU A 600 14.40 14.16 14.09
CA LEU A 600 15.71 13.87 13.49
C LEU A 600 16.48 12.76 14.24
N SER A 601 16.02 12.36 15.41
CA SER A 601 16.72 11.36 16.22
C SER A 601 16.57 9.95 15.65
N PRO A 602 17.58 9.08 15.79
CA PRO A 602 17.46 7.66 15.46
C PRO A 602 16.34 6.96 16.22
N GLU A 603 16.09 7.37 17.47
CA GLU A 603 15.05 6.77 18.33
C GLU A 603 13.64 7.00 17.77
N TYR A 604 13.38 8.17 17.21
CA TYR A 604 12.10 8.44 16.53
C TYR A 604 12.04 7.82 15.13
N ALA A 605 13.16 7.75 14.45
CA ALA A 605 13.23 7.21 13.10
C ALA A 605 13.11 5.67 13.05
N THR A 606 13.37 4.97 14.15
CA THR A 606 13.32 3.51 14.21
C THR A 606 12.02 3.01 14.84
N GLN A 607 11.41 1.99 14.22
CA GLN A 607 10.29 1.23 14.76
C GLN A 607 10.79 -0.11 15.27
N ARG A 608 10.36 -0.48 16.49
CA ARG A 608 10.65 -1.80 17.08
C ARG A 608 9.40 -2.44 17.63
#